data_414efc3d29abae5804716afb89ba9cf1
#
_entry.id   414efc3d29abae5804716afb89ba9cf1
#
_cell.length_a   1.000
_cell.length_b   1.000
_cell.length_c   1.000
_cell.angle_alpha   90.00
_cell.angle_beta   90.00
_cell.angle_gamma   90.00
#
_symmetry.space_group_name_H-M   'P 1'
#
loop_
_entity.id
_entity.type
_entity.pdbx_description
1 polymer ?
#
loop_
_entity_poly.entity_id
_entity_poly.type
_entity_poly.pdbx_seq_one_letter_code
_entity_poly.pdbx_strand_id
1 'polypeptide(L)'
;MYRIPRRMIEQTFATFRSCGGNQRECQLYWLSPWDNPLVLTEVVHPKHWSSRYGLRIESDWINQFWNDLAERGLGVRIQVHTHPSEAFHSATDDAYPLLFDAGFLSLVIPDFAMGPVGFCNAYLTEIQPDGSWQQVAIAERIIVDE
;
A
#
# COMPACT_ATOMS: atom_id res chain seq x y z
N MET A 1 12.09 8.71 -7.23
CA MET A 1 11.56 8.46 -5.87
C MET A 1 10.20 9.10 -5.68
N TYR A 2 9.30 8.42 -5.01
CA TYR A 2 8.02 9.00 -4.61
C TYR A 2 8.22 9.92 -3.41
N ARG A 3 7.51 11.04 -3.42
CA ARG A 3 7.45 11.97 -2.29
C ARG A 3 6.09 11.80 -1.60
N ILE A 4 6.11 11.61 -0.29
CA ILE A 4 4.88 11.46 0.49
C ILE A 4 4.82 12.49 1.62
N PRO A 5 3.71 13.25 1.74
CA PRO A 5 3.53 14.13 2.90
C PRO A 5 3.40 13.31 4.19
N ARG A 6 3.98 13.79 5.27
CA ARG A 6 3.89 13.11 6.57
C ARG A 6 2.45 12.85 6.99
N ARG A 7 1.53 13.78 6.70
CA ARG A 7 0.12 13.60 7.01
C ARG A 7 -0.50 12.35 6.38
N MET A 8 -0.02 11.92 5.22
CA MET A 8 -0.50 10.69 4.57
C MET A 8 -0.03 9.44 5.32
N ILE A 9 1.17 9.47 5.86
CA ILE A 9 1.67 8.36 6.69
C ILE A 9 0.85 8.27 7.98
N GLU A 10 0.60 9.40 8.62
CA GLU A 10 -0.24 9.46 9.81
C GLU A 10 -1.67 8.96 9.53
N GLN A 11 -2.24 9.39 8.43
CA GLN A 11 -3.57 8.93 7.97
C GLN A 11 -3.58 7.43 7.71
N THR A 12 -2.54 6.89 7.08
CA THR A 12 -2.39 5.46 6.81
C THR A 12 -2.41 4.66 8.11
N PHE A 13 -1.61 5.05 9.09
CA PHE A 13 -1.57 4.35 10.38
C PHE A 13 -2.89 4.48 11.16
N ALA A 14 -3.50 5.66 11.17
CA ALA A 14 -4.80 5.86 11.80
C ALA A 14 -5.88 4.96 11.17
N THR A 15 -5.90 4.86 9.84
CA THR A 15 -6.84 4.01 9.12
C THR A 15 -6.61 2.54 9.41
N PHE A 16 -5.35 2.08 9.44
CA PHE A 16 -5.04 0.69 9.78
C PHE A 16 -5.49 0.33 11.20
N ARG A 17 -5.27 1.21 12.15
CA ARG A 17 -5.67 0.99 13.54
C ARG A 17 -7.18 0.95 13.68
N SER A 18 -7.91 1.77 12.93
CA SER A 18 -9.37 1.78 12.90
C SER A 18 -9.96 0.59 12.14
N CYS A 19 -9.35 0.20 11.02
CA CYS A 19 -9.83 -0.89 10.15
C CYS A 19 -9.68 -2.25 10.81
N GLY A 20 -8.48 -2.60 11.24
CA GLY A 20 -8.16 -3.93 11.73
C GLY A 20 -7.93 -3.98 13.24
N GLY A 21 -7.52 -2.88 13.82
CA GLY A 21 -7.05 -2.82 15.19
C GLY A 21 -5.87 -3.78 15.34
N ASN A 22 -5.87 -4.58 16.39
CA ASN A 22 -4.86 -5.62 16.63
C ASN A 22 -5.35 -7.02 16.23
N GLN A 23 -6.29 -7.13 15.27
CA GLN A 23 -7.01 -8.38 15.00
C GLN A 23 -7.01 -8.81 13.53
N ARG A 24 -6.96 -7.89 12.58
CA ARG A 24 -7.14 -8.19 11.17
C ARG A 24 -6.19 -7.39 10.30
N GLU A 25 -5.81 -7.97 9.16
CA GLU A 25 -5.06 -7.27 8.13
C GLU A 25 -5.92 -6.19 7.47
N CYS A 26 -5.27 -5.13 7.02
CA CYS A 26 -5.91 -4.04 6.27
C CYS A 26 -5.02 -3.64 5.10
N GLN A 27 -5.60 -3.08 4.06
CA GLN A 27 -4.89 -2.63 2.87
C GLN A 27 -5.35 -1.24 2.46
N LEU A 28 -4.42 -0.44 2.00
CA LEU A 28 -4.63 0.91 1.46
C LEU A 28 -3.89 1.07 0.14
N TYR A 29 -4.27 2.08 -0.62
CA TYR A 29 -3.57 2.47 -1.84
C TYR A 29 -3.13 3.93 -1.74
N TRP A 30 -1.90 4.21 -2.13
CA TRP A 30 -1.38 5.57 -2.27
C TRP A 30 -1.39 5.97 -3.74
N LEU A 31 -1.98 7.11 -4.01
CA LEU A 31 -2.25 7.60 -5.36
C LEU A 31 -1.48 8.87 -5.66
N SER A 32 -1.24 9.09 -6.96
CA SER A 32 -0.73 10.37 -7.46
C SER A 32 -1.37 10.70 -8.82
N PRO A 33 -1.39 12.00 -9.20
CA PRO A 33 -1.89 12.41 -10.53
C PRO A 33 -1.04 11.83 -11.67
N TRP A 34 -1.67 11.61 -12.82
CA TRP A 34 -0.97 11.17 -14.03
C TRP A 34 0.09 12.17 -14.48
N ASP A 35 -0.19 13.47 -14.32
CA ASP A 35 0.70 14.56 -14.73
C ASP A 35 1.78 14.88 -13.69
N ASN A 36 1.73 14.29 -12.50
CA ASN A 36 2.74 14.46 -11.46
C ASN A 36 2.89 13.15 -10.65
N PRO A 37 3.34 12.06 -11.29
CA PRO A 37 3.25 10.72 -10.73
C PRO A 37 4.12 10.48 -9.49
N LEU A 38 5.15 11.27 -9.28
CA LEU A 38 6.08 11.05 -8.16
C LEU A 38 5.68 11.78 -6.87
N VAL A 39 4.60 12.57 -6.89
CA VAL A 39 4.10 13.25 -5.70
C VAL A 39 2.80 12.59 -5.25
N LEU A 40 2.88 11.81 -4.18
CA LEU A 40 1.71 11.13 -3.62
C LEU A 40 0.79 12.14 -2.94
N THR A 41 -0.51 12.05 -3.23
CA THR A 41 -1.48 13.07 -2.81
C THR A 41 -2.67 12.52 -2.06
N GLU A 42 -2.96 11.22 -2.18
CA GLU A 42 -4.21 10.66 -1.68
C GLU A 42 -4.03 9.23 -1.17
N VAL A 43 -4.70 8.93 -0.06
CA VAL A 43 -4.83 7.59 0.51
C VAL A 43 -6.24 7.09 0.23
N VAL A 44 -6.37 5.87 -0.30
CA VAL A 44 -7.67 5.23 -0.55
C VAL A 44 -7.77 3.93 0.23
N HIS A 45 -8.86 3.76 0.98
CA HIS A 45 -9.16 2.56 1.72
C HIS A 45 -10.19 1.74 0.93
N PRO A 46 -9.81 0.58 0.36
CA PRO A 46 -10.74 -0.23 -0.41
C PRO A 46 -11.78 -0.89 0.48
N LYS A 47 -12.94 -1.18 -0.10
CA LYS A 47 -13.91 -2.07 0.54
C LYS A 47 -13.39 -3.50 0.44
N HIS A 48 -13.21 -4.17 1.58
CA HIS A 48 -12.56 -5.47 1.64
C HIS A 48 -13.07 -6.31 2.80
N TRP A 49 -12.81 -7.60 2.72
CA TRP A 49 -12.94 -8.53 3.82
C TRP A 49 -11.54 -8.87 4.30
N SER A 50 -11.36 -8.99 5.61
CA SER A 50 -10.08 -9.32 6.19
C SER A 50 -10.22 -10.26 7.38
N SER A 51 -9.10 -10.96 7.65
CA SER A 51 -8.92 -11.80 8.81
C SER A 51 -7.53 -11.51 9.39
N ARG A 52 -7.15 -12.26 10.43
CA ARG A 52 -5.81 -12.13 11.01
C ARG A 52 -4.69 -12.42 10.01
N TYR A 53 -4.93 -13.30 9.02
CA TYR A 53 -3.89 -13.81 8.13
C TYR A 53 -4.16 -13.56 6.64
N GLY A 54 -5.12 -12.73 6.31
CA GLY A 54 -5.39 -12.45 4.92
C GLY A 54 -6.45 -11.39 4.69
N LEU A 55 -6.54 -10.93 3.46
CA LEU A 55 -7.56 -9.98 3.06
C LEU A 55 -7.96 -10.19 1.60
N ARG A 56 -9.16 -9.75 1.26
CA ARG A 56 -9.73 -9.84 -0.06
C ARG A 56 -10.49 -8.57 -0.40
N ILE A 57 -10.12 -7.95 -1.52
CA ILE A 57 -10.76 -6.73 -2.00
C ILE A 57 -12.06 -7.09 -2.74
N GLU A 58 -13.12 -6.33 -2.48
CA GLU A 58 -14.42 -6.55 -3.12
C GLU A 58 -14.37 -6.18 -4.61
N SER A 59 -14.82 -7.10 -5.48
CA SER A 59 -14.71 -6.95 -6.95
C SER A 59 -15.48 -5.76 -7.49
N ASP A 60 -16.70 -5.54 -7.02
CA ASP A 60 -17.52 -4.41 -7.49
C ASP A 60 -16.89 -3.07 -7.12
N TRP A 61 -16.28 -3.00 -5.93
CA TRP A 61 -15.55 -1.82 -5.50
C TRP A 61 -14.35 -1.54 -6.42
N ILE A 62 -13.58 -2.57 -6.77
CA ILE A 62 -12.40 -2.42 -7.65
C ILE A 62 -12.81 -1.91 -9.02
N ASN A 63 -13.87 -2.46 -9.62
CA ASN A 63 -14.35 -2.03 -10.93
C ASN A 63 -14.75 -0.55 -10.93
N GLN A 64 -15.48 -0.11 -9.90
CA GLN A 64 -15.86 1.29 -9.75
C GLN A 64 -14.64 2.18 -9.50
N PHE A 65 -13.69 1.68 -8.72
CA PHE A 65 -12.44 2.38 -8.42
C PHE A 65 -11.63 2.72 -9.68
N TRP A 66 -11.48 1.75 -10.59
CA TRP A 66 -10.78 2.00 -11.86
C TRP A 66 -11.45 3.10 -12.69
N ASN A 67 -12.78 3.11 -12.75
CA ASN A 67 -13.52 4.14 -13.45
C ASN A 67 -13.32 5.52 -12.80
N ASP A 68 -13.38 5.60 -11.49
CA ASP A 68 -13.19 6.85 -10.74
C ASP A 68 -11.77 7.40 -10.95
N LEU A 69 -10.75 6.55 -10.91
CA LEU A 69 -9.38 6.95 -11.16
C LEU A 69 -9.19 7.51 -12.57
N ALA A 70 -9.78 6.86 -13.58
CA ALA A 70 -9.71 7.33 -14.96
C ALA A 70 -10.35 8.71 -15.11
N GLU A 71 -11.49 8.95 -14.50
CA GLU A 71 -12.17 10.25 -14.52
C GLU A 71 -11.36 11.34 -13.83
N ARG A 72 -10.67 11.00 -12.73
CA ARG A 72 -9.92 11.96 -11.92
C ARG A 72 -8.47 12.13 -12.36
N GLY A 73 -7.99 11.33 -13.30
CA GLY A 73 -6.60 11.36 -13.75
C GLY A 73 -5.60 10.95 -12.66
N LEU A 74 -5.96 9.95 -11.85
CA LEU A 74 -5.12 9.42 -10.79
C LEU A 74 -4.64 8.00 -11.09
N GLY A 75 -3.49 7.65 -10.56
CA GLY A 75 -2.95 6.29 -10.62
C GLY A 75 -2.57 5.76 -9.26
N VAL A 76 -2.70 4.45 -9.08
CA VAL A 76 -2.20 3.76 -7.89
C VAL A 76 -0.70 3.54 -8.06
N ARG A 77 0.08 3.96 -7.07
CA ARG A 77 1.54 3.85 -7.12
C ARG A 77 2.09 2.82 -6.16
N ILE A 78 1.50 2.72 -4.98
CA ILE A 78 1.96 1.84 -3.92
C ILE A 78 0.73 1.22 -3.26
N GLN A 79 0.73 -0.10 -3.11
CA GLN A 79 -0.20 -0.76 -2.20
C GLN A 79 0.46 -0.91 -0.84
N VAL A 80 -0.30 -0.67 0.22
CA VAL A 80 0.19 -0.75 1.60
C VAL A 80 -0.71 -1.67 2.39
N HIS A 81 -0.15 -2.67 3.06
CA HIS A 81 -0.95 -3.55 3.91
C HIS A 81 -0.22 -3.90 5.20
N THR A 82 -0.98 -4.44 6.17
CA THR A 82 -0.46 -4.82 7.46
C THR A 82 -0.26 -6.33 7.57
N HIS A 83 0.70 -6.74 8.39
CA HIS A 83 0.87 -8.12 8.85
C HIS A 83 0.69 -8.22 10.36
N PRO A 84 0.34 -9.42 10.89
CA PRO A 84 0.12 -9.60 12.32
C PRO A 84 1.36 -9.37 13.18
N SER A 85 2.53 -9.72 12.66
CA SER A 85 3.81 -9.58 13.37
C SER A 85 4.86 -8.97 12.45
N GLU A 86 5.93 -9.69 12.13
CA GLU A 86 6.98 -9.16 11.26
C GLU A 86 6.47 -8.87 9.84
N ALA A 87 7.05 -7.85 9.22
CA ALA A 87 6.75 -7.49 7.84
C ALA A 87 7.59 -8.33 6.87
N PHE A 88 6.91 -8.91 5.87
CA PHE A 88 7.51 -9.62 4.76
C PHE A 88 6.49 -9.69 3.62
N HIS A 89 6.91 -10.12 2.43
CA HIS A 89 5.99 -10.31 1.32
C HIS A 89 5.70 -11.81 1.17
N SER A 90 4.48 -12.22 1.49
CA SER A 90 4.08 -13.63 1.48
C SER A 90 3.91 -14.16 0.06
N ALA A 91 3.79 -15.48 -0.09
CA ALA A 91 3.47 -16.08 -1.40
C ALA A 91 2.12 -15.60 -1.94
N THR A 92 1.15 -15.36 -1.06
CA THR A 92 -0.14 -14.78 -1.43
C THR A 92 0.02 -13.33 -1.89
N ASP A 93 0.83 -12.54 -1.20
CA ASP A 93 1.14 -11.17 -1.61
C ASP A 93 1.81 -11.13 -2.98
N ASP A 94 2.73 -12.06 -3.25
CA ASP A 94 3.38 -12.19 -4.56
C ASP A 94 2.39 -12.52 -5.67
N ALA A 95 1.39 -13.34 -5.38
CA ALA A 95 0.46 -13.86 -6.38
C ALA A 95 -0.71 -12.90 -6.69
N TYR A 96 -1.09 -12.02 -5.75
CA TYR A 96 -2.32 -11.23 -5.85
C TYR A 96 -2.12 -9.73 -5.61
N PRO A 97 -1.17 -9.05 -6.30
CA PRO A 97 -1.07 -7.60 -6.20
C PRO A 97 -2.23 -6.92 -6.93
N LEU A 98 -2.47 -5.65 -6.63
CA LEU A 98 -3.45 -4.85 -7.35
C LEU A 98 -3.04 -4.64 -8.81
N LEU A 99 -1.74 -4.45 -9.07
CA LEU A 99 -1.16 -4.24 -10.41
C LEU A 99 0.02 -5.18 -10.59
N PHE A 100 0.30 -5.52 -11.85
CA PHE A 100 1.44 -6.37 -12.23
C PHE A 100 2.52 -5.63 -13.01
N ASP A 101 2.43 -4.30 -13.11
CA ASP A 101 3.37 -3.50 -13.88
C ASP A 101 4.72 -3.39 -13.19
N ALA A 102 5.80 -3.46 -13.96
CA ALA A 102 7.15 -3.24 -13.45
C ALA A 102 7.23 -1.84 -12.77
N GLY A 103 7.84 -1.79 -11.60
CA GLY A 103 7.94 -0.58 -10.80
C GLY A 103 6.83 -0.40 -9.77
N PHE A 104 5.77 -1.22 -9.81
CA PHE A 104 4.73 -1.18 -8.78
C PHE A 104 5.33 -1.60 -7.43
N LEU A 105 4.98 -0.87 -6.37
CA LEU A 105 5.53 -1.08 -5.04
C LEU A 105 4.48 -1.66 -4.10
N SER A 106 4.93 -2.57 -3.23
CA SER A 106 4.12 -3.13 -2.15
C SER A 106 4.86 -2.95 -0.83
N LEU A 107 4.23 -2.20 0.07
CA LEU A 107 4.77 -1.88 1.39
C LEU A 107 3.99 -2.65 2.46
N VAL A 108 4.70 -3.39 3.30
CA VAL A 108 4.11 -4.15 4.41
C VAL A 108 4.51 -3.49 5.73
N ILE A 109 3.50 -3.16 6.53
CA ILE A 109 3.68 -2.59 7.88
C ILE A 109 3.49 -3.70 8.91
N PRO A 110 4.44 -3.86 9.85
CA PRO A 110 4.36 -4.92 10.86
C PRO A 110 3.36 -4.62 11.98
N ASP A 111 3.04 -5.64 12.77
CA ASP A 111 2.31 -5.54 14.03
C ASP A 111 0.93 -4.87 13.91
N PHE A 112 0.21 -5.09 12.79
CA PHE A 112 -1.08 -4.43 12.51
C PHE A 112 -1.00 -2.90 12.62
N ALA A 113 0.16 -2.31 12.33
CA ALA A 113 0.44 -0.87 12.48
C ALA A 113 0.28 -0.35 13.92
N MET A 114 0.38 -1.22 14.90
CA MET A 114 0.28 -0.83 16.32
C MET A 114 1.60 -0.30 16.89
N GLY A 115 2.70 -0.46 16.16
CA GLY A 115 4.01 0.10 16.53
C GLY A 115 4.11 1.60 16.20
N PRO A 116 5.33 2.17 16.26
CA PRO A 116 5.53 3.59 15.96
C PRO A 116 5.10 3.96 14.56
N VAL A 117 4.51 5.14 14.39
CA VAL A 117 4.13 5.66 13.08
C VAL A 117 5.38 5.91 12.25
N GLY A 118 5.48 5.26 11.09
CA GLY A 118 6.63 5.35 10.20
C GLY A 118 7.00 3.99 9.64
N PHE A 119 8.21 3.89 9.11
CA PHE A 119 8.66 2.71 8.36
C PHE A 119 9.57 1.78 9.15
N CYS A 120 9.62 1.91 10.48
CA CYS A 120 10.42 1.03 11.33
C CYS A 120 10.00 -0.43 11.14
N ASN A 121 10.95 -1.28 10.73
CA ASN A 121 10.72 -2.70 10.43
C ASN A 121 9.70 -2.98 9.31
N ALA A 122 9.35 -1.97 8.51
CA ALA A 122 8.53 -2.15 7.34
C ALA A 122 9.32 -2.83 6.21
N TYR A 123 8.60 -3.48 5.29
CA TYR A 123 9.17 -4.26 4.20
C TYR A 123 8.63 -3.74 2.86
N LEU A 124 9.53 -3.33 1.96
CA LEU A 124 9.15 -2.81 0.65
C LEU A 124 9.63 -3.75 -0.45
N THR A 125 8.74 -4.08 -1.38
CA THR A 125 9.07 -4.85 -2.58
C THR A 125 8.63 -4.11 -3.83
N GLU A 126 9.31 -4.40 -4.94
CA GLU A 126 9.05 -3.80 -6.24
C GLU A 126 8.96 -4.89 -7.31
N ILE A 127 7.97 -4.77 -8.21
CA ILE A 127 7.86 -5.65 -9.36
C ILE A 127 8.95 -5.30 -10.36
N GLN A 128 9.72 -6.33 -10.76
CA GLN A 128 10.79 -6.22 -11.74
C GLN A 128 10.25 -6.39 -13.17
N PRO A 129 11.03 -6.03 -14.20
CA PRO A 129 10.61 -6.22 -15.60
C PRO A 129 10.23 -7.65 -15.97
N ASP A 130 10.80 -8.66 -15.30
CA ASP A 130 10.45 -10.07 -15.51
C ASP A 130 9.20 -10.53 -14.73
N GLY A 131 8.55 -9.63 -14.00
CA GLY A 131 7.38 -9.91 -13.19
C GLY A 131 7.66 -10.43 -11.78
N SER A 132 8.92 -10.65 -11.43
CA SER A 132 9.29 -11.08 -10.07
C SER A 132 9.26 -9.90 -9.09
N TRP A 133 9.12 -10.21 -7.80
CA TRP A 133 9.23 -9.23 -6.74
C TRP A 133 10.66 -9.22 -6.19
N GLN A 134 11.16 -8.02 -5.91
CA GLN A 134 12.46 -7.84 -5.27
C GLN A 134 12.33 -6.86 -4.11
N GLN A 135 12.90 -7.22 -2.96
CA GLN A 135 13.00 -6.29 -1.84
C GLN A 135 13.90 -5.12 -2.21
N VAL A 136 13.45 -3.91 -1.87
CA VAL A 136 14.20 -2.66 -2.10
C VAL A 136 14.23 -1.85 -0.80
N ALA A 137 15.24 -1.00 -0.68
CA ALA A 137 15.33 -0.10 0.47
C ALA A 137 14.27 1.00 0.37
N ILE A 138 13.52 1.22 1.44
CA ILE A 138 12.47 2.24 1.47
C ILE A 138 13.06 3.62 1.13
N ALA A 139 14.20 3.98 1.71
CA ALA A 139 14.84 5.26 1.49
C ALA A 139 15.28 5.49 0.03
N GLU A 140 15.39 4.43 -0.77
CA GLU A 140 15.71 4.52 -2.19
C GLU A 140 14.48 4.71 -3.07
N ARG A 141 13.28 4.62 -2.52
CA ARG A 141 12.02 4.70 -3.26
C ARG A 141 11.08 5.77 -2.75
N ILE A 142 11.15 6.12 -1.48
CA ILE A 142 10.17 7.01 -0.81
C ILE A 142 10.91 8.06 0.01
N ILE A 143 10.54 9.33 -0.22
CA ILE A 143 11.00 10.47 0.58
C ILE A 143 9.78 11.01 1.35
N VAL A 144 9.93 11.18 2.65
CA VAL A 144 8.90 11.77 3.50
C VAL A 144 9.09 13.28 3.54
N ASP A 145 8.07 14.04 3.16
CA ASP A 145 8.03 15.50 3.28
C ASP A 145 7.38 15.89 4.60
N GLU A 146 8.05 16.70 5.35
CA GLU A 146 7.59 17.18 6.64
C GLU A 146 6.50 18.26 6.53
#